data_4c6924b8818b5486765379c6ce4e1397
#
_entry.id   4c6924b8818b5486765379c6ce4e1397
#
_cell.length_a   1.000
_cell.length_b   1.000
_cell.length_c   1.000
_cell.angle_alpha   90.00
_cell.angle_beta   90.00
_cell.angle_gamma   90.00
#
_symmetry.space_group_name_H-M   'P 1'
#
loop_
_entity.id
_entity.type
_entity.pdbx_description
1 polymer ?
#
loop_
_entity_poly.entity_id
_entity_poly.type
_entity_poly.pdbx_seq_one_letter_code
_entity_poly.pdbx_strand_id
1 'polypeptide(L)'
;MKCVMRVIAFSGADVKPVATICLQKLSEMLLELCKNPRNPTFAHYLFESVASLVKNVSGEASLMGQFEQMLFPAYQHVLTTDVVEFTPYVFQLLAQMIESYPMGSTLPESYMSIFPALLTPLMWDRRANVTPLVRLLKAYLTKASHAVASGGHLQGVLGVFQKLVSSKAQDHQGFYILNSFVESLALEAWASYLPTIWSILFQRQQASRTAKFSRCLVVFTSALCVKHGPSSVIDSMNKVQPGIFDMILENVISAEIAGVTGKIERKLTCVAAVKFLTECPSVIDRPGAFAKLITGVIEQCIKPDDAEPTGEDDDALLEEMEANAGYAASYSKLTQGAVKEIDPVPDVTDVRRFVAERLAQFSTTRSIAPLIAQTPQAVQAALGEYCRLAGARVA
;
A
#
# COMPACT_ATOMS: atom_id res chain seq x y z
N MET A 1 -7.39 -14.43 27.75
CA MET A 1 -6.42 -13.93 26.74
C MET A 1 -6.37 -12.41 26.64
N LYS A 2 -7.48 -11.66 26.55
CA LYS A 2 -7.47 -10.17 26.43
C LYS A 2 -6.63 -9.46 27.51
N CYS A 3 -6.71 -9.89 28.77
CA CYS A 3 -5.88 -9.33 29.85
C CYS A 3 -4.39 -9.63 29.64
N VAL A 4 -4.05 -10.85 29.21
CA VAL A 4 -2.66 -11.24 28.90
C VAL A 4 -2.09 -10.36 27.79
N MET A 5 -2.83 -10.22 26.69
CA MET A 5 -2.45 -9.33 25.58
C MET A 5 -2.20 -7.89 26.07
N ARG A 6 -3.11 -7.33 26.89
CA ARG A 6 -2.95 -5.97 27.45
C ARG A 6 -1.70 -5.85 28.31
N VAL A 7 -1.46 -6.81 29.20
CA VAL A 7 -0.26 -6.78 30.06
C VAL A 7 1.00 -6.78 29.18
N ILE A 8 1.10 -7.67 28.19
CA ILE A 8 2.24 -7.74 27.28
C ILE A 8 2.41 -6.42 26.51
N ALA A 9 1.31 -5.86 25.98
CA ALA A 9 1.35 -4.62 25.22
C ALA A 9 1.79 -3.41 26.08
N PHE A 10 1.30 -3.31 27.32
CA PHE A 10 1.68 -2.24 28.24
C PHE A 10 3.08 -2.38 28.80
N SER A 11 3.59 -3.61 28.97
CA SER A 11 4.96 -3.85 29.45
C SER A 11 6.00 -3.36 28.43
N GLY A 12 5.67 -3.27 27.15
CA GLY A 12 6.62 -2.83 26.15
C GLY A 12 7.94 -3.60 26.21
N ALA A 13 9.07 -2.89 26.33
CA ALA A 13 10.39 -3.50 26.43
C ALA A 13 10.63 -4.29 27.71
N ASP A 14 9.91 -3.99 28.80
CA ASP A 14 10.09 -4.65 30.11
C ASP A 14 9.67 -6.14 30.08
N VAL A 15 8.93 -6.57 29.06
CA VAL A 15 8.58 -7.98 28.88
C VAL A 15 9.76 -8.84 28.37
N LYS A 16 10.82 -8.24 27.84
CA LYS A 16 11.93 -8.95 27.19
C LYS A 16 12.57 -10.06 28.05
N PRO A 17 12.85 -9.86 29.35
CA PRO A 17 13.45 -10.90 30.18
C PRO A 17 12.61 -12.18 30.34
N VAL A 18 11.31 -12.07 30.16
CA VAL A 18 10.36 -13.20 30.26
C VAL A 18 9.67 -13.54 28.93
N ALA A 19 10.03 -12.85 27.86
CA ALA A 19 9.34 -12.95 26.57
C ALA A 19 9.38 -14.39 26.02
N THR A 20 10.50 -15.09 26.12
CA THR A 20 10.67 -16.47 25.67
C THR A 20 9.76 -17.43 26.44
N ILE A 21 9.65 -17.27 27.76
CA ILE A 21 8.78 -18.09 28.61
C ILE A 21 7.31 -17.85 28.27
N CYS A 22 6.94 -16.58 28.10
CA CYS A 22 5.59 -16.20 27.68
C CYS A 22 5.24 -16.81 26.31
N LEU A 23 6.16 -16.70 25.34
CA LEU A 23 5.94 -17.21 24.00
C LEU A 23 5.80 -18.74 23.99
N GLN A 24 6.62 -19.45 24.76
CA GLN A 24 6.51 -20.90 24.88
C GLN A 24 5.09 -21.30 25.32
N LYS A 25 4.55 -20.64 26.35
CA LYS A 25 3.19 -20.95 26.84
C LYS A 25 2.11 -20.59 25.82
N LEU A 26 2.25 -19.47 25.12
CA LEU A 26 1.31 -19.09 24.06
C LEU A 26 1.37 -20.06 22.87
N SER A 27 2.54 -20.56 22.51
CA SER A 27 2.73 -21.55 21.45
C SER A 27 2.13 -22.92 21.81
N GLU A 28 2.31 -23.39 23.05
CA GLU A 28 1.65 -24.59 23.57
C GLU A 28 0.12 -24.47 23.49
N MET A 29 -0.42 -23.32 23.92
CA MET A 29 -1.87 -23.04 23.83
C MET A 29 -2.36 -22.97 22.39
N LEU A 30 -1.58 -22.43 21.45
CA LEU A 30 -1.93 -22.38 20.04
C LEU A 30 -2.07 -23.80 19.47
N LEU A 31 -1.13 -24.69 19.75
CA LEU A 31 -1.18 -26.09 19.30
C LEU A 31 -2.40 -26.84 19.87
N GLU A 32 -2.77 -26.57 21.13
CA GLU A 32 -4.00 -27.14 21.70
C GLU A 32 -5.27 -26.60 21.01
N LEU A 33 -5.31 -25.30 20.71
CA LEU A 33 -6.44 -24.70 20.00
C LEU A 33 -6.59 -25.20 18.56
N CYS A 34 -5.52 -25.60 17.90
CA CYS A 34 -5.59 -26.19 16.57
C CYS A 34 -6.42 -27.47 16.53
N LYS A 35 -6.51 -28.20 17.64
CA LYS A 35 -7.34 -29.42 17.73
C LYS A 35 -8.84 -29.11 17.73
N ASN A 36 -9.24 -27.92 18.16
CA ASN A 36 -10.64 -27.53 18.26
C ASN A 36 -10.82 -25.99 18.28
N PRO A 37 -10.80 -25.32 17.12
CA PRO A 37 -10.82 -23.85 17.00
C PRO A 37 -12.22 -23.25 17.23
N ARG A 38 -12.90 -23.58 18.36
CA ARG A 38 -14.27 -23.16 18.62
C ARG A 38 -14.44 -21.79 19.25
N ASN A 39 -13.37 -21.18 19.77
CA ASN A 39 -13.47 -19.90 20.46
C ASN A 39 -12.70 -18.80 19.70
N PRO A 40 -13.37 -18.08 18.76
CA PRO A 40 -12.71 -17.07 17.93
C PRO A 40 -12.14 -15.91 18.75
N THR A 41 -12.85 -15.45 19.77
CA THR A 41 -12.39 -14.34 20.62
C THR A 41 -11.15 -14.72 21.42
N PHE A 42 -11.08 -15.94 21.97
CA PHE A 42 -9.89 -16.42 22.67
C PHE A 42 -8.70 -16.54 21.72
N ALA A 43 -8.92 -17.16 20.56
CA ALA A 43 -7.90 -17.34 19.54
C ALA A 43 -7.37 -16.00 19.04
N HIS A 44 -8.25 -15.04 18.75
CA HIS A 44 -7.85 -13.71 18.33
C HIS A 44 -6.90 -13.05 19.35
N TYR A 45 -7.26 -13.02 20.63
CA TYR A 45 -6.39 -12.44 21.65
C TYR A 45 -5.13 -13.26 21.95
N LEU A 46 -5.11 -14.55 21.61
CA LEU A 46 -3.89 -15.35 21.65
C LEU A 46 -2.91 -14.89 20.57
N PHE A 47 -3.37 -14.75 19.32
CA PHE A 47 -2.58 -14.23 18.22
C PHE A 47 -2.13 -12.77 18.44
N GLU A 48 -3.00 -11.91 18.99
CA GLU A 48 -2.63 -10.54 19.40
C GLU A 48 -1.56 -10.52 20.49
N SER A 49 -1.58 -11.48 21.41
CA SER A 49 -0.53 -11.61 22.44
C SER A 49 0.81 -12.00 21.82
N VAL A 50 0.81 -12.92 20.86
CA VAL A 50 2.01 -13.29 20.10
C VAL A 50 2.52 -12.10 19.29
N ALA A 51 1.64 -11.40 18.59
CA ALA A 51 1.98 -10.20 17.80
C ALA A 51 2.62 -9.10 18.68
N SER A 52 2.07 -8.89 19.88
CA SER A 52 2.61 -7.92 20.84
C SER A 52 4.00 -8.32 21.34
N LEU A 53 4.25 -9.62 21.62
CA LEU A 53 5.59 -10.09 21.97
C LEU A 53 6.58 -9.88 20.82
N VAL A 54 6.24 -10.28 19.61
CA VAL A 54 7.08 -10.07 18.41
C VAL A 54 7.44 -8.60 18.26
N LYS A 55 6.45 -7.69 18.41
CA LYS A 55 6.68 -6.23 18.38
C LYS A 55 7.66 -5.76 19.43
N ASN A 56 7.52 -6.24 20.69
CA ASN A 56 8.33 -5.80 21.81
C ASN A 56 9.78 -6.30 21.75
N VAL A 57 10.05 -7.41 21.05
CA VAL A 57 11.42 -7.95 20.83
C VAL A 57 11.99 -7.56 19.47
N SER A 58 11.22 -6.85 18.64
CA SER A 58 11.67 -6.37 17.33
C SER A 58 12.96 -5.56 17.47
N GLY A 59 13.94 -5.87 16.63
CA GLY A 59 15.28 -5.26 16.67
C GLY A 59 16.31 -6.03 17.50
N GLU A 60 15.92 -7.07 18.26
CA GLU A 60 16.85 -7.96 18.98
C GLU A 60 17.00 -9.31 18.27
N ALA A 61 18.02 -9.42 17.40
CA ALA A 61 18.21 -10.60 16.54
C ALA A 61 18.27 -11.94 17.31
N SER A 62 18.85 -11.95 18.50
CA SER A 62 18.95 -13.18 19.32
C SER A 62 17.59 -13.66 19.83
N LEU A 63 16.72 -12.74 20.27
CA LEU A 63 15.36 -13.07 20.71
C LEU A 63 14.49 -13.44 19.52
N MET A 64 14.62 -12.75 18.38
CA MET A 64 13.89 -13.10 17.17
C MET A 64 14.21 -14.51 16.71
N GLY A 65 15.49 -14.93 16.70
CA GLY A 65 15.87 -16.29 16.35
C GLY A 65 15.26 -17.36 17.29
N GLN A 66 15.15 -17.06 18.60
CA GLN A 66 14.44 -17.95 19.53
C GLN A 66 12.93 -17.99 19.24
N PHE A 67 12.33 -16.87 18.92
CA PHE A 67 10.91 -16.78 18.56
C PHE A 67 10.60 -17.58 17.31
N GLU A 68 11.45 -17.51 16.30
CA GLU A 68 11.34 -18.31 15.07
C GLU A 68 11.35 -19.81 15.37
N GLN A 69 12.31 -20.26 16.18
CA GLN A 69 12.40 -21.67 16.57
C GLN A 69 11.14 -22.18 17.29
N MET A 70 10.49 -21.34 18.08
CA MET A 70 9.27 -21.71 18.81
C MET A 70 8.00 -21.62 17.97
N LEU A 71 7.90 -20.62 17.09
CA LEU A 71 6.67 -20.33 16.34
C LEU A 71 6.58 -21.13 15.03
N PHE A 72 7.69 -21.38 14.34
CA PHE A 72 7.65 -22.06 13.04
C PHE A 72 7.04 -23.45 13.11
N PRO A 73 7.31 -24.31 14.11
CA PRO A 73 6.61 -25.59 14.22
C PRO A 73 5.09 -25.45 14.34
N ALA A 74 4.61 -24.43 15.11
CA ALA A 74 3.19 -24.17 15.26
C ALA A 74 2.58 -23.63 13.95
N TYR A 75 3.27 -22.74 13.24
CA TYR A 75 2.84 -22.22 11.94
C TYR A 75 2.79 -23.32 10.88
N GLN A 76 3.83 -24.16 10.83
CA GLN A 76 3.85 -25.31 9.94
C GLN A 76 2.67 -26.25 10.23
N HIS A 77 2.39 -26.52 11.50
CA HIS A 77 1.24 -27.33 11.88
C HIS A 77 -0.07 -26.73 11.36
N VAL A 78 -0.33 -25.43 11.61
CA VAL A 78 -1.53 -24.74 11.12
C VAL A 78 -1.68 -24.84 9.59
N LEU A 79 -0.58 -24.62 8.87
CA LEU A 79 -0.61 -24.60 7.40
C LEU A 79 -0.73 -26.02 6.80
N THR A 80 -0.07 -27.03 7.38
CA THR A 80 -0.09 -28.41 6.86
C THR A 80 -1.38 -29.16 7.21
N THR A 81 -1.98 -28.88 8.36
CA THR A 81 -3.27 -29.47 8.77
C THR A 81 -4.48 -28.64 8.31
N ASP A 82 -4.22 -27.55 7.60
CA ASP A 82 -5.22 -26.63 7.03
C ASP A 82 -6.24 -26.13 8.07
N VAL A 83 -5.74 -25.63 9.21
CA VAL A 83 -6.58 -24.95 10.21
C VAL A 83 -7.00 -23.59 9.64
N VAL A 84 -8.10 -23.59 8.88
CA VAL A 84 -8.57 -22.47 8.06
C VAL A 84 -8.73 -21.18 8.87
N GLU A 85 -9.22 -21.30 10.10
CA GLU A 85 -9.47 -20.20 11.03
C GLU A 85 -8.18 -19.48 11.45
N PHE A 86 -7.06 -20.19 11.46
CA PHE A 86 -5.77 -19.66 11.96
C PHE A 86 -4.82 -19.26 10.85
N THR A 87 -5.00 -19.78 9.66
CA THR A 87 -4.16 -19.49 8.48
C THR A 87 -3.96 -17.98 8.25
N PRO A 88 -4.99 -17.11 8.26
CA PRO A 88 -4.82 -15.68 8.08
C PRO A 88 -3.97 -15.01 9.18
N TYR A 89 -4.04 -15.50 10.41
CA TYR A 89 -3.19 -15.00 11.50
C TYR A 89 -1.72 -15.40 11.33
N VAL A 90 -1.47 -16.63 10.90
CA VAL A 90 -0.11 -17.11 10.62
C VAL A 90 0.56 -16.24 9.55
N PHE A 91 -0.14 -15.92 8.47
CA PHE A 91 0.40 -15.04 7.43
C PHE A 91 0.71 -13.63 7.95
N GLN A 92 -0.14 -13.08 8.83
CA GLN A 92 0.11 -11.77 9.44
C GLN A 92 1.34 -11.80 10.37
N LEU A 93 1.50 -12.85 11.17
CA LEU A 93 2.65 -12.99 12.06
C LEU A 93 3.95 -13.24 11.28
N LEU A 94 3.93 -14.06 10.23
CA LEU A 94 5.07 -14.23 9.33
C LEU A 94 5.48 -12.90 8.68
N ALA A 95 4.50 -12.12 8.22
CA ALA A 95 4.77 -10.78 7.68
C ALA A 95 5.43 -9.89 8.73
N GLN A 96 4.88 -9.83 9.94
CA GLN A 96 5.41 -9.02 11.04
C GLN A 96 6.84 -9.43 11.42
N MET A 97 7.13 -10.73 11.45
CA MET A 97 8.48 -11.21 11.74
C MET A 97 9.47 -10.81 10.65
N ILE A 98 9.11 -10.94 9.36
CA ILE A 98 9.94 -10.45 8.25
C ILE A 98 10.13 -8.93 8.31
N GLU A 99 9.06 -8.17 8.58
CA GLU A 99 9.10 -6.71 8.71
C GLU A 99 10.03 -6.24 9.83
N SER A 100 10.25 -7.05 10.87
CA SER A 100 11.14 -6.73 11.98
C SER A 100 12.65 -6.83 11.63
N TYR A 101 13.00 -7.48 10.55
CA TYR A 101 14.39 -7.53 10.07
C TYR A 101 14.87 -6.14 9.61
N PRO A 102 16.14 -5.80 9.82
CA PRO A 102 16.72 -4.57 9.29
C PRO A 102 16.61 -4.50 7.76
N MET A 103 16.54 -3.30 7.22
CA MET A 103 16.58 -3.09 5.78
C MET A 103 17.91 -3.56 5.20
N GLY A 104 17.85 -4.29 4.07
CA GLY A 104 19.04 -4.81 3.39
C GLY A 104 19.68 -6.04 4.03
N SER A 105 19.08 -6.59 5.10
CA SER A 105 19.53 -7.88 5.66
C SER A 105 19.09 -9.05 4.76
N THR A 106 19.88 -10.12 4.77
CA THR A 106 19.49 -11.37 4.12
C THR A 106 18.50 -12.09 5.04
N LEU A 107 17.32 -12.42 4.53
CA LEU A 107 16.37 -13.25 5.26
C LEU A 107 16.90 -14.68 5.40
N PRO A 108 16.68 -15.34 6.55
CA PRO A 108 16.98 -16.75 6.74
C PRO A 108 16.30 -17.65 5.70
N GLU A 109 16.92 -18.77 5.37
CA GLU A 109 16.40 -19.76 4.41
C GLU A 109 15.01 -20.28 4.83
N SER A 110 14.73 -20.35 6.13
CA SER A 110 13.43 -20.74 6.67
C SER A 110 12.27 -19.87 6.15
N TYR A 111 12.52 -18.58 5.88
CA TYR A 111 11.54 -17.71 5.23
C TYR A 111 11.58 -17.86 3.71
N MET A 112 12.77 -17.87 3.11
CA MET A 112 12.90 -17.93 1.67
C MET A 112 12.32 -19.21 1.06
N SER A 113 12.34 -20.31 1.79
CA SER A 113 11.71 -21.58 1.38
C SER A 113 10.17 -21.52 1.29
N ILE A 114 9.53 -20.59 2.04
CA ILE A 114 8.07 -20.39 1.99
C ILE A 114 7.67 -19.56 0.75
N PHE A 115 8.55 -18.66 0.28
CA PHE A 115 8.23 -17.68 -0.73
C PHE A 115 7.66 -18.27 -2.04
N PRO A 116 8.20 -19.35 -2.63
CA PRO A 116 7.63 -19.93 -3.85
C PRO A 116 6.18 -20.40 -3.71
N ALA A 117 5.79 -20.87 -2.51
CA ALA A 117 4.40 -21.28 -2.24
C ALA A 117 3.43 -20.10 -2.34
N LEU A 118 3.85 -18.88 -1.98
CA LEU A 118 3.03 -17.66 -2.10
C LEU A 118 2.72 -17.31 -3.56
N LEU A 119 3.50 -17.80 -4.51
CA LEU A 119 3.31 -17.53 -5.94
C LEU A 119 2.33 -18.52 -6.59
N THR A 120 1.84 -19.51 -5.85
CA THR A 120 0.88 -20.48 -6.36
C THR A 120 -0.55 -19.91 -6.35
N PRO A 121 -1.30 -19.96 -7.46
CA PRO A 121 -2.64 -19.39 -7.54
C PRO A 121 -3.62 -19.89 -6.47
N LEU A 122 -3.50 -21.15 -6.06
CA LEU A 122 -4.38 -21.80 -5.09
C LEU A 122 -4.38 -21.11 -3.71
N MET A 123 -3.23 -20.56 -3.30
CA MET A 123 -3.12 -19.84 -2.02
C MET A 123 -4.05 -18.63 -1.93
N TRP A 124 -4.40 -18.04 -3.07
CA TRP A 124 -5.18 -16.80 -3.19
C TRP A 124 -6.69 -17.04 -3.41
N ASP A 125 -7.15 -18.28 -3.40
CA ASP A 125 -8.57 -18.59 -3.65
C ASP A 125 -9.46 -18.30 -2.43
N ARG A 126 -8.89 -18.35 -1.22
CA ARG A 126 -9.63 -18.04 0.01
C ARG A 126 -9.57 -16.54 0.28
N ARG A 127 -10.73 -15.90 0.26
CA ARG A 127 -10.86 -14.44 0.50
C ARG A 127 -10.18 -14.00 1.80
N ALA A 128 -10.36 -14.76 2.88
CA ALA A 128 -9.75 -14.47 4.18
C ALA A 128 -8.22 -14.42 4.18
N ASN A 129 -7.58 -15.10 3.23
CA ASN A 129 -6.12 -15.12 3.12
C ASN A 129 -5.55 -13.96 2.30
N VAL A 130 -6.35 -13.30 1.45
CA VAL A 130 -5.83 -12.35 0.45
C VAL A 130 -5.09 -11.19 1.10
N THR A 131 -5.74 -10.45 2.00
CA THR A 131 -5.11 -9.30 2.66
C THR A 131 -3.87 -9.68 3.49
N PRO A 132 -3.90 -10.74 4.33
CA PRO A 132 -2.70 -11.25 4.99
C PRO A 132 -1.58 -11.67 4.05
N LEU A 133 -1.90 -12.33 2.95
CA LEU A 133 -0.92 -12.76 1.94
C LEU A 133 -0.31 -11.58 1.20
N VAL A 134 -1.10 -10.55 0.87
CA VAL A 134 -0.58 -9.31 0.28
C VAL A 134 0.42 -8.66 1.22
N ARG A 135 0.10 -8.55 2.52
CA ARG A 135 1.04 -8.02 3.51
C ARG A 135 2.32 -8.85 3.58
N LEU A 136 2.21 -10.17 3.60
CA LEU A 136 3.35 -11.07 3.62
C LEU A 136 4.21 -10.91 2.36
N LEU A 137 3.60 -10.85 1.18
CA LEU A 137 4.30 -10.62 -0.09
C LEU A 137 4.99 -9.25 -0.12
N LYS A 138 4.33 -8.20 0.39
CA LYS A 138 4.95 -6.87 0.57
C LYS A 138 6.17 -6.93 1.49
N ALA A 139 6.11 -7.66 2.59
CA ALA A 139 7.23 -7.82 3.50
C ALA A 139 8.45 -8.46 2.81
N TYR A 140 8.24 -9.48 1.98
CA TYR A 140 9.31 -10.06 1.14
C TYR A 140 9.86 -9.07 0.12
N LEU A 141 9.00 -8.37 -0.60
CA LEU A 141 9.41 -7.35 -1.57
C LEU A 141 10.23 -6.23 -0.92
N THR A 142 9.89 -5.86 0.31
CA THR A 142 10.60 -4.79 1.03
C THR A 142 11.94 -5.27 1.62
N LYS A 143 11.98 -6.46 2.22
CA LYS A 143 13.16 -6.92 2.96
C LYS A 143 14.10 -7.79 2.13
N ALA A 144 13.57 -8.53 1.15
CA ALA A 144 14.34 -9.43 0.29
C ALA A 144 14.24 -9.03 -1.19
N SER A 145 14.08 -7.73 -1.50
CA SER A 145 13.89 -7.21 -2.86
C SER A 145 14.90 -7.75 -3.87
N HIS A 146 16.19 -7.78 -3.50
CA HIS A 146 17.25 -8.30 -4.36
C HIS A 146 17.08 -9.81 -4.62
N ALA A 147 16.83 -10.61 -3.57
CA ALA A 147 16.66 -12.06 -3.72
C ALA A 147 15.43 -12.41 -4.57
N VAL A 148 14.32 -11.66 -4.40
CA VAL A 148 13.10 -11.83 -5.20
C VAL A 148 13.35 -11.47 -6.67
N ALA A 149 14.07 -10.38 -6.93
CA ALA A 149 14.36 -9.96 -8.30
C ALA A 149 15.37 -10.89 -8.99
N SER A 150 16.49 -11.21 -8.35
CA SER A 150 17.55 -12.06 -8.91
C SER A 150 17.15 -13.54 -9.00
N GLY A 151 16.25 -14.00 -8.12
CA GLY A 151 15.71 -15.37 -8.14
C GLY A 151 14.68 -15.63 -9.26
N GLY A 152 14.39 -14.66 -10.13
CA GLY A 152 13.43 -14.83 -11.23
C GLY A 152 11.97 -14.89 -10.79
N HIS A 153 11.66 -14.46 -9.59
CA HIS A 153 10.32 -14.60 -9.00
C HIS A 153 9.32 -13.50 -9.40
N LEU A 154 9.80 -12.42 -10.04
CA LEU A 154 8.94 -11.27 -10.40
C LEU A 154 7.76 -11.65 -11.28
N GLN A 155 7.97 -12.59 -12.23
CA GLN A 155 6.88 -13.07 -13.08
C GLN A 155 5.78 -13.76 -12.26
N GLY A 156 6.14 -14.56 -11.26
CA GLY A 156 5.17 -15.19 -10.36
C GLY A 156 4.40 -14.15 -9.52
N VAL A 157 5.09 -13.13 -9.00
CA VAL A 157 4.44 -12.02 -8.28
C VAL A 157 3.47 -11.26 -9.19
N LEU A 158 3.84 -11.01 -10.45
CA LEU A 158 2.94 -10.39 -11.43
C LEU A 158 1.76 -11.29 -11.80
N GLY A 159 1.92 -12.62 -11.77
CA GLY A 159 0.81 -13.56 -11.89
C GLY A 159 -0.21 -13.42 -10.75
N VAL A 160 0.26 -13.23 -9.51
CA VAL A 160 -0.59 -12.93 -8.36
C VAL A 160 -1.30 -11.59 -8.54
N PHE A 161 -0.56 -10.53 -8.92
CA PHE A 161 -1.14 -9.23 -9.24
C PHE A 161 -2.27 -9.35 -10.28
N GLN A 162 -2.02 -10.03 -11.40
CA GLN A 162 -3.02 -10.22 -12.46
C GLN A 162 -4.28 -10.93 -11.96
N LYS A 163 -4.12 -11.97 -11.13
CA LYS A 163 -5.24 -12.69 -10.51
C LYS A 163 -6.09 -11.74 -9.64
N LEU A 164 -5.46 -10.95 -8.77
CA LEU A 164 -6.15 -10.04 -7.87
C LEU A 164 -6.88 -8.93 -8.63
N VAL A 165 -6.22 -8.29 -9.58
CA VAL A 165 -6.79 -7.19 -10.38
C VAL A 165 -7.97 -7.66 -11.24
N SER A 166 -8.04 -8.92 -11.60
CA SER A 166 -9.18 -9.48 -12.33
C SER A 166 -10.47 -9.55 -11.54
N SER A 167 -10.39 -9.47 -10.20
CA SER A 167 -11.55 -9.52 -9.30
C SER A 167 -11.94 -8.12 -8.82
N LYS A 168 -13.20 -7.69 -9.03
CA LYS A 168 -13.71 -6.40 -8.54
C LYS A 168 -13.58 -6.22 -7.03
N ALA A 169 -13.71 -7.29 -6.27
CA ALA A 169 -13.62 -7.28 -4.82
C ALA A 169 -12.18 -7.15 -4.31
N GLN A 170 -11.18 -7.54 -5.12
CA GLN A 170 -9.79 -7.67 -4.69
C GLN A 170 -8.81 -6.83 -5.51
N ASP A 171 -9.28 -6.05 -6.48
CA ASP A 171 -8.43 -5.32 -7.42
C ASP A 171 -7.48 -4.32 -6.72
N HIS A 172 -7.92 -3.66 -5.65
CA HIS A 172 -7.08 -2.79 -4.82
C HIS A 172 -5.90 -3.53 -4.18
N GLN A 173 -6.06 -4.81 -3.85
CA GLN A 173 -4.98 -5.64 -3.29
C GLN A 173 -3.85 -5.86 -4.32
N GLY A 174 -4.18 -5.95 -5.60
CA GLY A 174 -3.20 -5.97 -6.68
C GLY A 174 -2.39 -4.67 -6.76
N PHE A 175 -3.03 -3.52 -6.56
CA PHE A 175 -2.31 -2.24 -6.52
C PHE A 175 -1.35 -2.13 -5.34
N TYR A 176 -1.66 -2.71 -4.18
CA TYR A 176 -0.70 -2.74 -3.06
C TYR A 176 0.57 -3.50 -3.41
N ILE A 177 0.47 -4.57 -4.22
CA ILE A 177 1.65 -5.29 -4.74
C ILE A 177 2.45 -4.38 -5.70
N LEU A 178 1.80 -3.70 -6.65
CA LEU A 178 2.46 -2.78 -7.57
C LEU A 178 3.13 -1.60 -6.86
N ASN A 179 2.47 -1.01 -5.87
CA ASN A 179 3.05 0.05 -5.07
C ASN A 179 4.32 -0.44 -4.35
N SER A 180 4.33 -1.69 -3.87
CA SER A 180 5.53 -2.28 -3.26
C SER A 180 6.67 -2.47 -4.27
N PHE A 181 6.38 -2.73 -5.54
CA PHE A 181 7.41 -2.73 -6.59
C PHE A 181 8.04 -1.34 -6.72
N VAL A 182 7.19 -0.31 -6.83
CA VAL A 182 7.66 1.07 -6.89
C VAL A 182 8.51 1.40 -5.66
N GLU A 183 8.06 1.05 -4.46
CA GLU A 183 8.72 1.39 -3.20
C GLU A 183 10.07 0.66 -2.99
N SER A 184 10.15 -0.61 -3.39
CA SER A 184 11.21 -1.52 -2.91
C SER A 184 12.17 -2.00 -3.99
N LEU A 185 11.81 -1.94 -5.27
CA LEU A 185 12.63 -2.44 -6.37
C LEU A 185 13.25 -1.29 -7.18
N ALA A 186 14.45 -1.51 -7.69
CA ALA A 186 15.02 -0.66 -8.73
C ALA A 186 14.20 -0.79 -10.02
N LEU A 187 13.95 0.32 -10.72
CA LEU A 187 13.09 0.31 -11.91
C LEU A 187 13.60 -0.65 -12.99
N GLU A 188 14.91 -0.75 -13.14
CA GLU A 188 15.58 -1.60 -14.13
C GLU A 188 15.22 -3.08 -13.97
N ALA A 189 14.94 -3.52 -12.76
CA ALA A 189 14.60 -4.92 -12.48
C ALA A 189 13.22 -5.32 -13.02
N TRP A 190 12.31 -4.36 -13.20
CA TRP A 190 10.92 -4.64 -13.59
C TRP A 190 10.37 -3.75 -14.71
N ALA A 191 11.16 -2.78 -15.23
CA ALA A 191 10.75 -1.88 -16.30
C ALA A 191 10.25 -2.62 -17.56
N SER A 192 10.81 -3.80 -17.85
CA SER A 192 10.39 -4.64 -19.00
C SER A 192 8.95 -5.16 -18.85
N TYR A 193 8.42 -5.23 -17.63
CA TYR A 193 7.06 -5.67 -17.37
C TYR A 193 6.02 -4.54 -17.40
N LEU A 194 6.45 -3.27 -17.33
CA LEU A 194 5.54 -2.11 -17.31
C LEU A 194 4.51 -2.11 -18.46
N PRO A 195 4.88 -2.37 -19.72
CA PRO A 195 3.89 -2.40 -20.79
C PRO A 195 2.79 -3.45 -20.57
N THR A 196 3.16 -4.63 -20.04
CA THR A 196 2.19 -5.68 -19.70
C THR A 196 1.30 -5.26 -18.52
N ILE A 197 1.87 -4.68 -17.50
CA ILE A 197 1.14 -4.15 -16.34
C ILE A 197 0.11 -3.12 -16.80
N TRP A 198 0.53 -2.12 -17.60
CA TRP A 198 -0.37 -1.11 -18.13
C TRP A 198 -1.48 -1.71 -18.99
N SER A 199 -1.15 -2.68 -19.84
CA SER A 199 -2.15 -3.38 -20.68
C SER A 199 -3.22 -4.03 -19.82
N ILE A 200 -2.84 -4.76 -18.77
CA ILE A 200 -3.78 -5.40 -17.83
C ILE A 200 -4.66 -4.35 -17.12
N LEU A 201 -4.06 -3.26 -16.63
CA LEU A 201 -4.78 -2.20 -15.93
C LEU A 201 -5.76 -1.48 -16.85
N PHE A 202 -5.36 -1.17 -18.09
CA PHE A 202 -6.23 -0.51 -19.07
C PHE A 202 -7.37 -1.39 -19.53
N GLN A 203 -7.11 -2.67 -19.80
CA GLN A 203 -8.16 -3.65 -20.13
C GLN A 203 -9.18 -3.75 -18.99
N ARG A 204 -8.71 -3.83 -17.73
CA ARG A 204 -9.59 -3.88 -16.56
C ARG A 204 -10.40 -2.60 -16.40
N GLN A 205 -9.78 -1.43 -16.62
CA GLN A 205 -10.46 -0.13 -16.60
C GLN A 205 -11.55 -0.02 -17.66
N GLN A 206 -11.31 -0.53 -18.86
CA GLN A 206 -12.28 -0.54 -19.95
C GLN A 206 -13.43 -1.53 -19.71
N ALA A 207 -13.10 -2.74 -19.27
CA ALA A 207 -14.08 -3.81 -19.10
C ALA A 207 -15.06 -3.55 -17.94
N SER A 208 -14.62 -2.89 -16.87
CA SER A 208 -15.44 -2.64 -15.69
C SER A 208 -14.88 -1.52 -14.83
N ARG A 209 -15.10 -0.28 -15.24
CA ARG A 209 -14.69 0.90 -14.48
C ARG A 209 -15.43 0.95 -13.14
N THR A 210 -14.66 1.14 -12.05
CA THR A 210 -15.16 1.50 -10.72
C THR A 210 -14.35 2.70 -10.21
N ALA A 211 -14.95 3.56 -9.38
CA ALA A 211 -14.25 4.69 -8.79
C ALA A 211 -13.04 4.22 -7.97
N LYS A 212 -13.22 3.15 -7.16
CA LYS A 212 -12.16 2.53 -6.37
C LYS A 212 -10.96 2.13 -7.25
N PHE A 213 -11.19 1.39 -8.33
CA PHE A 213 -10.12 0.97 -9.25
C PHE A 213 -9.41 2.17 -9.90
N SER A 214 -10.18 3.16 -10.36
CA SER A 214 -9.63 4.37 -10.99
C SER A 214 -8.76 5.16 -10.00
N ARG A 215 -9.18 5.29 -8.74
CA ARG A 215 -8.40 5.95 -7.69
C ARG A 215 -7.12 5.17 -7.35
N CYS A 216 -7.16 3.85 -7.26
CA CYS A 216 -5.96 3.02 -7.11
C CYS A 216 -5.00 3.18 -8.30
N LEU A 217 -5.52 3.30 -9.52
CA LEU A 217 -4.72 3.57 -10.72
C LEU A 217 -4.05 4.96 -10.63
N VAL A 218 -4.75 5.99 -10.14
CA VAL A 218 -4.18 7.32 -9.89
C VAL A 218 -3.06 7.25 -8.86
N VAL A 219 -3.25 6.54 -7.75
CA VAL A 219 -2.23 6.38 -6.69
C VAL A 219 -0.99 5.67 -7.22
N PHE A 220 -1.14 4.55 -7.93
CA PHE A 220 -0.01 3.82 -8.54
C PHE A 220 0.75 4.66 -9.56
N THR A 221 0.04 5.35 -10.45
CA THR A 221 0.64 6.26 -11.43
C THR A 221 1.42 7.39 -10.73
N SER A 222 0.86 7.91 -9.64
CA SER A 222 1.48 8.94 -8.82
C SER A 222 2.74 8.46 -8.11
N ALA A 223 2.72 7.27 -7.54
CA ALA A 223 3.89 6.65 -6.90
C ALA A 223 5.04 6.49 -7.92
N LEU A 224 4.73 5.96 -9.10
CA LEU A 224 5.71 5.80 -10.18
C LEU A 224 6.28 7.16 -10.64
N CYS A 225 5.40 8.18 -10.79
CA CYS A 225 5.80 9.53 -11.18
C CYS A 225 6.71 10.18 -10.13
N VAL A 226 6.37 10.08 -8.86
CA VAL A 226 7.16 10.71 -7.79
C VAL A 226 8.54 10.09 -7.68
N LYS A 227 8.63 8.76 -7.76
CA LYS A 227 9.89 8.03 -7.57
C LYS A 227 10.79 8.03 -8.81
N HIS A 228 10.23 7.91 -10.00
CA HIS A 228 10.99 7.69 -11.24
C HIS A 228 10.81 8.82 -12.27
N GLY A 229 10.07 9.87 -11.93
CA GLY A 229 9.81 11.02 -12.79
C GLY A 229 8.64 10.83 -13.76
N PRO A 230 8.05 11.94 -14.25
CA PRO A 230 6.94 11.91 -15.18
C PRO A 230 7.23 11.19 -16.50
N SER A 231 8.46 11.35 -17.04
CA SER A 231 8.87 10.73 -18.30
C SER A 231 8.78 9.19 -18.24
N SER A 232 9.16 8.58 -17.10
CA SER A 232 9.07 7.12 -16.93
C SER A 232 7.63 6.62 -17.04
N VAL A 233 6.67 7.39 -16.53
CA VAL A 233 5.23 7.08 -16.65
C VAL A 233 4.78 7.21 -18.09
N ILE A 234 5.04 8.36 -18.72
CA ILE A 234 4.62 8.68 -20.08
C ILE A 234 5.16 7.66 -21.08
N ASP A 235 6.47 7.42 -21.03
CA ASP A 235 7.16 6.51 -21.96
C ASP A 235 6.66 5.07 -21.78
N SER A 236 6.49 4.61 -20.53
CA SER A 236 6.00 3.25 -20.28
C SER A 236 4.56 3.03 -20.71
N MET A 237 3.68 4.02 -20.51
CA MET A 237 2.30 3.95 -21.00
C MET A 237 2.23 4.02 -22.53
N ASN A 238 2.95 4.96 -23.14
CA ASN A 238 2.94 5.16 -24.60
C ASN A 238 3.58 4.00 -25.38
N LYS A 239 4.35 3.11 -24.72
CA LYS A 239 4.79 1.83 -25.31
C LYS A 239 3.64 0.86 -25.56
N VAL A 240 2.54 0.96 -24.78
CA VAL A 240 1.34 0.15 -25.01
C VAL A 240 0.57 0.67 -26.22
N GLN A 241 0.33 1.97 -26.24
CA GLN A 241 -0.34 2.67 -27.34
C GLN A 241 0.09 4.14 -27.35
N PRO A 242 0.55 4.68 -28.48
CA PRO A 242 0.90 6.09 -28.59
C PRO A 242 -0.26 7.01 -28.17
N GLY A 243 0.02 7.99 -27.30
CA GLY A 243 -0.95 8.95 -26.79
C GLY A 243 -1.90 8.44 -25.70
N ILE A 244 -1.75 7.21 -25.22
CA ILE A 244 -2.62 6.65 -24.18
C ILE A 244 -2.45 7.39 -22.86
N PHE A 245 -1.24 7.89 -22.57
CA PHE A 245 -1.00 8.71 -21.38
C PHE A 245 -1.94 9.91 -21.32
N ASP A 246 -2.06 10.65 -22.42
CA ASP A 246 -2.90 11.85 -22.49
C ASP A 246 -4.37 11.52 -22.23
N MET A 247 -4.85 10.41 -22.79
CA MET A 247 -6.22 9.95 -22.58
C MET A 247 -6.45 9.53 -21.10
N ILE A 248 -5.49 8.85 -20.47
CA ILE A 248 -5.57 8.45 -19.06
C ILE A 248 -5.49 9.70 -18.17
N LEU A 249 -4.63 10.65 -18.49
CA LEU A 249 -4.52 11.90 -17.75
C LEU A 249 -5.85 12.66 -17.71
N GLU A 250 -6.49 12.84 -18.88
CA GLU A 250 -7.72 13.63 -19.00
C GLU A 250 -8.96 12.92 -18.42
N ASN A 251 -9.08 11.60 -18.66
CA ASN A 251 -10.31 10.86 -18.37
C ASN A 251 -10.27 10.06 -17.06
N VAL A 252 -9.08 9.84 -16.48
CA VAL A 252 -8.92 9.10 -15.24
C VAL A 252 -8.25 9.94 -14.18
N ILE A 253 -7.01 10.40 -14.41
CA ILE A 253 -6.23 11.08 -13.36
C ILE A 253 -6.91 12.39 -12.97
N SER A 254 -7.21 13.27 -13.93
CA SER A 254 -7.84 14.56 -13.64
C SER A 254 -9.27 14.43 -13.10
N ALA A 255 -9.98 13.35 -13.44
CA ALA A 255 -11.34 13.12 -13.00
C ALA A 255 -11.43 12.56 -11.58
N GLU A 256 -10.47 11.70 -11.20
CA GLU A 256 -10.54 10.92 -9.94
C GLU A 256 -9.60 11.45 -8.84
N ILE A 257 -8.66 12.34 -9.18
CA ILE A 257 -7.67 12.83 -8.21
C ILE A 257 -8.33 13.49 -6.99
N ALA A 258 -9.39 14.26 -7.18
CA ALA A 258 -10.14 14.88 -6.10
C ALA A 258 -10.89 13.86 -5.22
N GLY A 259 -11.14 12.65 -5.74
CA GLY A 259 -11.81 11.55 -5.03
C GLY A 259 -10.87 10.64 -4.25
N VAL A 260 -9.54 10.78 -4.38
CA VAL A 260 -8.59 9.95 -3.63
C VAL A 260 -8.72 10.23 -2.15
N THR A 261 -8.79 9.17 -1.35
CA THR A 261 -8.87 9.18 0.12
C THR A 261 -7.54 8.71 0.72
N GLY A 262 -7.40 8.84 2.04
CA GLY A 262 -6.14 8.55 2.72
C GLY A 262 -5.16 9.73 2.70
N LYS A 263 -4.61 10.08 3.86
CA LYS A 263 -3.74 11.26 4.00
C LYS A 263 -2.46 11.16 3.17
N ILE A 264 -1.88 9.96 3.12
CA ILE A 264 -0.62 9.68 2.39
C ILE A 264 -0.89 9.68 0.89
N GLU A 265 -1.96 9.02 0.44
CA GLU A 265 -2.35 8.93 -0.96
C GLU A 265 -2.74 10.29 -1.54
N ARG A 266 -3.48 11.10 -0.78
CA ARG A 266 -3.83 12.47 -1.15
C ARG A 266 -2.58 13.33 -1.36
N LYS A 267 -1.65 13.28 -0.42
CA LYS A 267 -0.37 13.98 -0.50
C LYS A 267 0.43 13.53 -1.72
N LEU A 268 0.59 12.22 -1.90
CA LEU A 268 1.31 11.62 -3.01
C LEU A 268 0.75 12.04 -4.37
N THR A 269 -0.58 11.96 -4.52
CA THR A 269 -1.25 12.30 -5.78
C THR A 269 -1.16 13.80 -6.11
N CYS A 270 -1.25 14.68 -5.11
CA CYS A 270 -1.02 16.11 -5.30
C CYS A 270 0.41 16.41 -5.76
N VAL A 271 1.42 15.79 -5.13
CA VAL A 271 2.82 15.98 -5.51
C VAL A 271 3.08 15.50 -6.95
N ALA A 272 2.56 14.32 -7.30
CA ALA A 272 2.69 13.79 -8.66
C ALA A 272 2.00 14.67 -9.70
N ALA A 273 0.79 15.16 -9.40
CA ALA A 273 0.05 16.04 -10.31
C ALA A 273 0.80 17.35 -10.56
N VAL A 274 1.42 17.94 -9.53
CA VAL A 274 2.27 19.13 -9.70
C VAL A 274 3.48 18.84 -10.59
N LYS A 275 4.10 17.65 -10.45
CA LYS A 275 5.17 17.24 -11.37
C LYS A 275 4.66 17.13 -12.82
N PHE A 276 3.48 16.54 -13.05
CA PHE A 276 2.88 16.52 -14.39
C PHE A 276 2.59 17.94 -14.91
N LEU A 277 2.10 18.87 -14.08
CA LEU A 277 1.81 20.24 -14.45
C LEU A 277 3.06 21.06 -14.81
N THR A 278 4.21 20.74 -14.24
CA THR A 278 5.43 21.55 -14.36
C THR A 278 6.53 20.91 -15.21
N GLU A 279 6.47 19.58 -15.41
CA GLU A 279 7.55 18.83 -16.06
C GLU A 279 7.07 18.11 -17.35
N CYS A 280 5.74 18.09 -17.64
CA CYS A 280 5.20 17.39 -18.80
C CYS A 280 4.78 18.35 -19.93
N PRO A 281 5.48 18.40 -21.06
CA PRO A 281 5.07 19.22 -22.19
C PRO A 281 3.64 18.94 -22.67
N SER A 282 3.23 17.69 -22.76
CA SER A 282 1.88 17.31 -23.20
C SER A 282 0.76 17.82 -22.29
N VAL A 283 1.03 18.08 -21.02
CA VAL A 283 0.07 18.73 -20.09
C VAL A 283 0.11 20.24 -20.25
N ILE A 284 1.32 20.79 -20.30
CA ILE A 284 1.59 22.23 -20.36
C ILE A 284 1.02 22.84 -21.66
N ASP A 285 1.11 22.11 -22.77
CA ASP A 285 0.67 22.56 -24.08
C ASP A 285 -0.85 22.35 -24.32
N ARG A 286 -1.57 21.80 -23.33
CA ARG A 286 -3.01 21.55 -23.38
C ARG A 286 -3.74 22.32 -22.27
N PRO A 287 -4.22 23.53 -22.52
CA PRO A 287 -4.86 24.38 -21.53
C PRO A 287 -5.99 23.69 -20.74
N GLY A 288 -6.82 22.90 -21.43
CA GLY A 288 -7.93 22.17 -20.79
C GLY A 288 -7.47 21.06 -19.87
N ALA A 289 -6.41 20.31 -20.23
CA ALA A 289 -5.84 19.27 -19.38
C ALA A 289 -5.17 19.88 -18.14
N PHE A 290 -4.42 20.97 -18.34
CA PHE A 290 -3.82 21.74 -17.26
C PHE A 290 -4.88 22.23 -16.26
N ALA A 291 -5.93 22.90 -16.77
CA ALA A 291 -6.99 23.46 -15.94
C ALA A 291 -7.75 22.38 -15.14
N LYS A 292 -8.04 21.23 -15.74
CA LYS A 292 -8.68 20.09 -15.04
C LYS A 292 -7.78 19.53 -13.95
N LEU A 293 -6.50 19.31 -14.24
CA LEU A 293 -5.58 18.69 -13.29
C LEU A 293 -5.31 19.60 -12.09
N ILE A 294 -5.06 20.91 -12.32
CA ILE A 294 -4.87 21.86 -11.22
C ILE A 294 -6.14 22.02 -10.37
N THR A 295 -7.32 22.00 -11.01
CA THR A 295 -8.60 22.02 -10.30
C THR A 295 -8.68 20.85 -9.32
N GLY A 296 -8.43 19.62 -9.79
CA GLY A 296 -8.45 18.43 -8.92
C GLY A 296 -7.44 18.49 -7.78
N VAL A 297 -6.23 19.03 -8.02
CA VAL A 297 -5.21 19.25 -6.96
C VAL A 297 -5.72 20.23 -5.90
N ILE A 298 -6.27 21.36 -6.30
CA ILE A 298 -6.74 22.38 -5.36
C ILE A 298 -7.97 21.88 -4.59
N GLU A 299 -8.91 21.20 -5.24
CA GLU A 299 -10.05 20.57 -4.58
C GLU A 299 -9.60 19.56 -3.52
N GLN A 300 -8.56 18.77 -3.82
CA GLN A 300 -7.96 17.84 -2.87
C GLN A 300 -7.34 18.57 -1.68
N CYS A 301 -6.66 19.69 -1.91
CA CYS A 301 -6.05 20.50 -0.84
C CYS A 301 -7.06 21.26 0.04
N ILE A 302 -8.26 21.54 -0.47
CA ILE A 302 -9.33 22.22 0.29
C ILE A 302 -9.99 21.24 1.28
N LYS A 303 -10.05 19.95 0.95
CA LYS A 303 -10.69 18.95 1.80
C LYS A 303 -9.99 18.87 3.17
N PRO A 304 -10.72 18.76 4.28
CA PRO A 304 -10.13 18.55 5.60
C PRO A 304 -9.34 17.24 5.63
N ASP A 305 -8.33 17.18 6.50
CA ASP A 305 -7.47 15.98 6.65
C ASP A 305 -8.24 14.76 7.15
N ASP A 306 -9.33 14.98 7.90
CA ASP A 306 -10.18 13.96 8.49
C ASP A 306 -11.49 13.75 7.68
N ALA A 307 -11.52 14.12 6.40
CA ALA A 307 -12.68 13.88 5.55
C ALA A 307 -12.92 12.36 5.45
N GLU A 308 -14.01 11.92 6.08
CA GLU A 308 -14.47 10.53 5.97
C GLU A 308 -14.69 10.17 4.49
N PRO A 309 -14.50 8.89 4.11
CA PRO A 309 -14.80 8.42 2.76
C PRO A 309 -16.24 8.81 2.39
N THR A 310 -16.42 9.47 1.28
CA THR A 310 -17.78 9.73 0.76
C THR A 310 -18.37 8.40 0.30
N GLY A 311 -19.60 8.11 0.64
CA GLY A 311 -20.40 6.88 0.56
C GLY A 311 -20.27 5.90 -0.62
N GLU A 312 -19.35 6.14 -1.55
CA GLU A 312 -18.94 5.16 -2.58
C GLU A 312 -17.79 4.25 -2.09
N ASP A 313 -17.19 4.54 -0.93
CA ASP A 313 -16.20 3.70 -0.24
C ASP A 313 -16.86 2.75 0.78
N ASP A 314 -18.19 2.57 0.74
CA ASP A 314 -18.94 1.62 1.60
C ASP A 314 -18.36 0.19 1.52
N ASP A 315 -17.76 -0.19 0.38
CA ASP A 315 -17.09 -1.49 0.24
C ASP A 315 -15.87 -1.62 1.13
N ALA A 316 -15.08 -0.55 1.32
CA ALA A 316 -13.91 -0.57 2.21
C ALA A 316 -14.34 -0.56 3.68
N LEU A 317 -15.39 0.20 4.01
CA LEU A 317 -15.99 0.20 5.35
C LEU A 317 -16.65 -1.15 5.67
N LEU A 318 -17.34 -1.75 4.70
CA LEU A 318 -17.91 -3.10 4.82
C LEU A 318 -16.81 -4.16 4.97
N GLU A 319 -15.70 -4.06 4.24
CA GLU A 319 -14.53 -4.94 4.42
C GLU A 319 -13.92 -4.79 5.81
N GLU A 320 -13.85 -3.58 6.36
CA GLU A 320 -13.33 -3.32 7.70
C GLU A 320 -14.31 -3.80 8.80
N MET A 321 -15.61 -3.62 8.60
CA MET A 321 -16.66 -4.16 9.49
C MET A 321 -16.72 -5.70 9.42
N GLU A 322 -16.63 -6.30 8.24
CA GLU A 322 -16.54 -7.75 8.07
C GLU A 322 -15.26 -8.33 8.67
N ALA A 323 -14.13 -7.61 8.62
CA ALA A 323 -12.88 -8.02 9.22
C ALA A 323 -12.96 -8.16 10.75
N ASN A 324 -13.89 -7.47 11.39
CA ASN A 324 -14.06 -7.46 12.85
C ASN A 324 -15.11 -8.47 13.39
N ALA A 325 -15.80 -9.21 12.52
CA ALA A 325 -16.97 -10.02 12.90
C ALA A 325 -16.66 -11.50 13.27
N GLY A 326 -15.41 -11.86 13.53
CA GLY A 326 -14.99 -13.23 13.93
C GLY A 326 -14.77 -14.18 12.76
N TYR A 327 -14.80 -15.51 12.98
CA TYR A 327 -14.45 -16.50 11.95
C TYR A 327 -15.38 -16.51 10.72
N ALA A 328 -16.58 -15.96 10.84
CA ALA A 328 -17.51 -15.82 9.71
C ALA A 328 -17.14 -14.65 8.77
N ALA A 329 -16.26 -13.77 9.22
CA ALA A 329 -15.77 -12.63 8.46
C ALA A 329 -14.66 -13.03 7.48
N SER A 330 -14.25 -12.09 6.63
CA SER A 330 -13.17 -12.30 5.67
C SER A 330 -11.85 -12.65 6.34
N TYR A 331 -11.44 -11.93 7.40
CA TYR A 331 -10.34 -12.26 8.31
C TYR A 331 -10.34 -11.29 9.51
N SER A 332 -9.58 -11.62 10.59
CA SER A 332 -9.39 -10.71 11.72
C SER A 332 -8.00 -10.08 11.69
N LYS A 333 -7.95 -8.75 11.58
CA LYS A 333 -6.71 -7.97 11.55
C LYS A 333 -6.06 -7.95 12.93
N LEU A 334 -4.75 -8.23 13.00
CA LEU A 334 -3.95 -8.07 14.20
C LEU A 334 -3.56 -6.61 14.39
N THR A 335 -4.03 -5.98 15.46
CA THR A 335 -3.77 -4.58 15.78
C THR A 335 -2.39 -4.38 16.39
N GLN A 336 -1.95 -5.30 17.25
CA GLN A 336 -0.63 -5.25 17.88
C GLN A 336 0.52 -5.48 16.88
N GLY A 337 0.23 -6.19 15.80
CA GLY A 337 1.17 -6.41 14.70
C GLY A 337 1.11 -5.37 13.59
N ALA A 338 0.33 -4.28 13.74
CA ALA A 338 0.22 -3.26 12.71
C ALA A 338 1.56 -2.52 12.49
N VAL A 339 1.90 -2.28 11.22
CA VAL A 339 3.06 -1.47 10.82
C VAL A 339 2.58 -0.08 10.46
N LYS A 340 3.37 0.92 10.84
CA LYS A 340 3.10 2.31 10.44
C LYS A 340 3.33 2.48 8.95
N GLU A 341 2.39 3.07 8.27
CA GLU A 341 2.53 3.46 6.86
C GLU A 341 3.70 4.44 6.69
N ILE A 342 4.49 4.23 5.64
CA ILE A 342 5.64 5.07 5.32
C ILE A 342 5.18 6.11 4.31
N ASP A 343 5.43 7.38 4.63
CA ASP A 343 5.16 8.48 3.71
C ASP A 343 6.18 8.46 2.56
N PRO A 344 5.76 8.28 1.29
CA PRO A 344 6.67 8.23 0.15
C PRO A 344 7.25 9.59 -0.24
N VAL A 345 6.75 10.68 0.34
CA VAL A 345 7.18 12.07 0.08
C VAL A 345 7.43 12.83 1.39
N PRO A 346 8.33 12.35 2.27
CA PRO A 346 8.51 12.91 3.60
C PRO A 346 9.00 14.37 3.59
N ASP A 347 9.68 14.77 2.53
CA ASP A 347 10.23 16.14 2.36
C ASP A 347 9.12 17.19 2.14
N VAL A 348 7.92 16.78 1.73
CA VAL A 348 6.77 17.67 1.58
C VAL A 348 5.96 17.66 2.86
N THR A 349 6.19 18.61 3.75
CA THR A 349 5.46 18.73 5.02
C THR A 349 4.11 19.42 4.86
N ASP A 350 4.02 20.37 3.93
CA ASP A 350 2.80 21.12 3.59
C ASP A 350 2.57 21.10 2.08
N VAL A 351 1.50 20.40 1.67
CA VAL A 351 1.14 20.25 0.25
C VAL A 351 0.72 21.57 -0.38
N ARG A 352 0.00 22.43 0.33
CA ARG A 352 -0.49 23.71 -0.18
C ARG A 352 0.68 24.63 -0.51
N ARG A 353 1.63 24.69 0.42
CA ARG A 353 2.89 25.42 0.22
C ARG A 353 3.68 24.88 -0.96
N PHE A 354 3.85 23.56 -1.03
CA PHE A 354 4.53 22.89 -2.14
C PHE A 354 3.91 23.23 -3.50
N VAL A 355 2.58 23.16 -3.62
CA VAL A 355 1.85 23.51 -4.85
C VAL A 355 2.15 24.96 -5.25
N ALA A 356 2.03 25.92 -4.31
CA ALA A 356 2.27 27.33 -4.59
C ALA A 356 3.72 27.61 -5.03
N GLU A 357 4.70 27.08 -4.30
CA GLU A 357 6.12 27.30 -4.59
C GLU A 357 6.52 26.70 -5.95
N ARG A 358 6.06 25.48 -6.26
CA ARG A 358 6.39 24.82 -7.54
C ARG A 358 5.73 25.48 -8.73
N LEU A 359 4.48 25.89 -8.63
CA LEU A 359 3.81 26.63 -9.71
C LEU A 359 4.41 28.02 -9.89
N ALA A 360 4.75 28.72 -8.82
CA ALA A 360 5.44 30.02 -8.91
C ALA A 360 6.82 29.87 -9.57
N GLN A 361 7.60 28.89 -9.18
CA GLN A 361 8.88 28.58 -9.82
C GLN A 361 8.70 28.27 -11.30
N PHE A 362 7.74 27.46 -11.67
CA PHE A 362 7.46 27.12 -13.06
C PHE A 362 7.01 28.34 -13.85
N SER A 363 6.20 29.24 -13.24
CA SER A 363 5.71 30.47 -13.91
C SER A 363 6.81 31.45 -14.30
N THR A 364 8.03 31.34 -13.73
CA THR A 364 9.19 32.15 -14.15
C THR A 364 9.71 31.75 -15.51
N THR A 365 9.49 30.52 -15.95
CA THR A 365 9.93 30.00 -17.24
C THR A 365 8.83 30.07 -18.30
N ARG A 366 7.58 29.97 -17.88
CA ARG A 366 6.42 29.97 -18.76
C ARG A 366 5.22 30.57 -18.03
N SER A 367 4.62 31.62 -18.57
CA SER A 367 3.39 32.19 -17.99
C SER A 367 2.26 31.17 -17.95
N ILE A 368 1.75 30.91 -16.76
CA ILE A 368 0.61 30.02 -16.52
C ILE A 368 -0.65 30.75 -16.09
N ALA A 369 -0.60 32.08 -15.95
CA ALA A 369 -1.76 32.88 -15.59
C ALA A 369 -2.95 32.68 -16.56
N PRO A 370 -2.78 32.57 -17.89
CA PRO A 370 -3.87 32.29 -18.82
C PRO A 370 -4.47 30.88 -18.63
N LEU A 371 -3.67 29.91 -18.16
CA LEU A 371 -4.12 28.54 -17.87
C LEU A 371 -4.93 28.51 -16.59
N ILE A 372 -4.47 29.21 -15.55
CA ILE A 372 -5.18 29.34 -14.27
C ILE A 372 -6.51 30.10 -14.45
N ALA A 373 -6.55 31.12 -15.31
CA ALA A 373 -7.77 31.85 -15.59
C ALA A 373 -8.92 30.99 -16.18
N GLN A 374 -8.60 29.79 -16.71
CA GLN A 374 -9.58 28.82 -17.19
C GLN A 374 -10.16 27.93 -16.09
N THR A 375 -9.62 28.01 -14.86
CA THR A 375 -10.11 27.23 -13.73
C THR A 375 -11.30 27.91 -13.03
N PRO A 376 -12.11 27.19 -12.25
CA PRO A 376 -13.17 27.77 -11.44
C PRO A 376 -12.67 28.88 -10.52
N GLN A 377 -13.48 29.91 -10.27
CA GLN A 377 -13.12 31.07 -9.44
C GLN A 377 -12.68 30.66 -8.02
N ALA A 378 -13.33 29.64 -7.44
CA ALA A 378 -12.95 29.09 -6.13
C ALA A 378 -11.52 28.51 -6.13
N VAL A 379 -11.12 27.85 -7.20
CA VAL A 379 -9.76 27.30 -7.38
C VAL A 379 -8.73 28.41 -7.50
N GLN A 380 -9.04 29.46 -8.28
CA GLN A 380 -8.17 30.65 -8.42
C GLN A 380 -7.98 31.35 -7.07
N ALA A 381 -9.06 31.53 -6.30
CA ALA A 381 -9.01 32.16 -4.97
C ALA A 381 -8.17 31.33 -3.99
N ALA A 382 -8.37 30.01 -3.95
CA ALA A 382 -7.60 29.12 -3.07
C ALA A 382 -6.11 29.09 -3.43
N LEU A 383 -5.78 29.01 -4.73
CA LEU A 383 -4.38 29.07 -5.19
C LEU A 383 -3.74 30.43 -4.85
N GLY A 384 -4.47 31.54 -5.04
CA GLY A 384 -4.01 32.88 -4.64
C GLY A 384 -3.69 32.96 -3.15
N GLU A 385 -4.52 32.35 -2.29
CA GLU A 385 -4.27 32.27 -0.84
C GLU A 385 -3.05 31.41 -0.52
N TYR A 386 -2.86 30.26 -1.17
CA TYR A 386 -1.68 29.42 -0.98
C TYR A 386 -0.40 30.16 -1.39
N CYS A 387 -0.44 30.89 -2.51
CA CYS A 387 0.69 31.72 -2.96
C CYS A 387 1.00 32.83 -1.95
N ARG A 388 -0.04 33.51 -1.42
CA ARG A 388 0.14 34.56 -0.41
C ARG A 388 0.80 34.01 0.86
N LEU A 389 0.33 32.86 1.36
CA LEU A 389 0.88 32.20 2.57
C LEU A 389 2.31 31.69 2.35
N ALA A 390 2.63 31.23 1.16
CA ALA A 390 3.97 30.78 0.80
C ALA A 390 4.95 31.92 0.44
N GLY A 391 4.48 33.18 0.36
CA GLY A 391 5.29 34.30 -0.16
C GLY A 391 5.68 34.15 -1.63
N ALA A 392 4.93 33.35 -2.40
CA ALA A 392 5.17 33.03 -3.80
C ALA A 392 4.26 33.86 -4.70
N ARG A 393 4.68 34.08 -5.96
CA ARG A 393 3.86 34.74 -7.00
C ARG A 393 3.86 33.91 -8.26
N VAL A 394 2.68 33.66 -8.79
CA VAL A 394 2.50 33.03 -10.09
C VAL A 394 2.35 34.14 -11.14
N ALA A 395 3.20 34.13 -12.17
CA ALA A 395 3.26 35.10 -13.24
C ALA A 395 2.46 34.62 -14.48
#